data_83860d9d6f40ad7277a6f50d38f3a86d
#
_entry.id   83860d9d6f40ad7277a6f50d38f3a86d
#
_cell.length_a   1.000
_cell.length_b   1.000
_cell.length_c   1.000
_cell.angle_alpha   90.00
_cell.angle_beta   90.00
_cell.angle_gamma   90.00
#
_symmetry.space_group_name_H-M   'P 1'
#
loop_
_entity.id
_entity.type
_entity.pdbx_description
1 polymer ?
#
loop_
_entity_poly.entity_id
_entity_poly.type
_entity_poly.pdbx_seq_one_letter_code
_entity_poly.pdbx_strand_id
1 'polypeptide(L)'
;GFDPAQPFEILVFFHGHGGEIERTIVRDLDLPSQIDESRRNMVLVAPQLALEAPDSSPGKLGLADGLKNLLDEAAPLLAQRSGGSEEAFKTAPLILSAFSGGYRAVAFSLARGGVGERIAGVLLLDAVYGDVKLFADWILSRWHDGFFVSLGGPSTAKWQDELHQILAARQRRPRGWV
;
A
#
# COMPACT_ATOMS: atom_id res chain seq x y z
N GLY A 1 -0.04 -1.94 21.62
CA GLY A 1 -0.96 -0.97 21.05
C GLY A 1 -0.24 0.23 20.45
N PHE A 2 -0.91 1.04 19.64
CA PHE A 2 -0.37 2.23 18.99
C PHE A 2 -0.06 3.37 19.99
N ASP A 3 1.15 3.98 19.88
CA ASP A 3 1.56 5.13 20.69
C ASP A 3 1.93 6.32 19.75
N PRO A 4 1.07 7.35 19.65
CA PRO A 4 1.31 8.50 18.77
C PRO A 4 2.45 9.42 19.23
N ALA A 5 2.98 9.24 20.45
CA ALA A 5 4.12 9.98 20.98
C ALA A 5 5.48 9.42 20.53
N GLN A 6 5.49 8.21 19.98
CA GLN A 6 6.68 7.55 19.44
C GLN A 6 6.68 7.61 17.91
N PRO A 7 7.85 7.47 17.26
CA PRO A 7 7.89 7.29 15.80
C PRO A 7 7.00 6.14 15.36
N PHE A 8 6.21 6.37 14.33
CA PHE A 8 5.25 5.39 13.82
C PHE A 8 5.17 5.42 12.29
N GLU A 9 4.55 4.38 11.72
CA GLU A 9 4.28 4.24 10.30
C GLU A 9 2.77 4.15 10.05
N ILE A 10 2.35 4.51 8.84
CA ILE A 10 0.97 4.29 8.38
C ILE A 10 0.99 3.15 7.36
N LEU A 11 0.29 2.06 7.69
CA LEU A 11 -0.01 1.00 6.74
C LEU A 11 -1.30 1.36 5.99
N VAL A 12 -1.18 1.65 4.70
CA VAL A 12 -2.34 1.84 3.82
C VAL A 12 -2.60 0.52 3.11
N PHE A 13 -3.73 -0.11 3.41
CA PHE A 13 -4.09 -1.41 2.85
C PHE A 13 -5.27 -1.30 1.89
N PHE A 14 -5.10 -1.80 0.68
CA PHE A 14 -6.12 -1.83 -0.37
C PHE A 14 -6.64 -3.24 -0.57
N HIS A 15 -7.94 -3.44 -0.30
CA HIS A 15 -8.59 -4.74 -0.45
C HIS A 15 -8.73 -5.15 -1.93
N GLY A 16 -8.97 -6.44 -2.15
CA GLY A 16 -9.20 -7.00 -3.48
C GLY A 16 -10.56 -6.65 -4.07
N HIS A 17 -10.78 -7.11 -5.31
CA HIS A 17 -12.03 -6.93 -6.03
C HIS A 17 -13.23 -7.44 -5.20
N GLY A 18 -14.30 -6.65 -5.14
CA GLY A 18 -15.51 -6.97 -4.37
C GLY A 18 -15.30 -7.04 -2.85
N GLY A 19 -14.14 -6.59 -2.34
CA GLY A 19 -13.89 -6.58 -0.90
C GLY A 19 -14.69 -5.50 -0.18
N GLU A 20 -15.06 -5.80 1.05
CA GLU A 20 -15.70 -4.88 2.00
C GLU A 20 -14.84 -4.79 3.26
N ILE A 21 -14.72 -3.60 3.81
CA ILE A 21 -13.82 -3.35 4.95
C ILE A 21 -14.15 -4.30 6.11
N GLU A 22 -15.40 -4.31 6.56
CA GLU A 22 -15.81 -5.12 7.71
C GLU A 22 -15.62 -6.62 7.48
N ARG A 23 -15.97 -7.11 6.30
CA ARG A 23 -15.82 -8.53 5.96
C ARG A 23 -14.36 -8.88 5.69
N THR A 24 -13.74 -8.18 4.74
CA THR A 24 -12.43 -8.57 4.21
C THR A 24 -11.30 -8.20 5.16
N ILE A 25 -11.29 -6.95 5.67
CA ILE A 25 -10.17 -6.44 6.45
C ILE A 25 -10.25 -6.88 7.90
N VAL A 26 -11.46 -6.78 8.49
CA VAL A 26 -11.63 -7.02 9.93
C VAL A 26 -11.84 -8.51 10.22
N ARG A 27 -12.78 -9.18 9.51
CA ARG A 27 -13.11 -10.58 9.84
C ARG A 27 -12.25 -11.62 9.13
N ASP A 28 -12.08 -11.50 7.80
CA ASP A 28 -11.44 -12.56 7.02
C ASP A 28 -9.91 -12.49 7.12
N LEU A 29 -9.33 -11.29 7.02
CA LEU A 29 -7.89 -11.07 7.13
C LEU A 29 -7.44 -10.76 8.57
N ASP A 30 -8.33 -10.30 9.42
CA ASP A 30 -8.03 -9.87 10.78
C ASP A 30 -6.78 -8.97 10.87
N LEU A 31 -6.66 -8.01 9.95
CA LEU A 31 -5.51 -7.12 9.89
C LEU A 31 -5.26 -6.33 11.18
N PRO A 32 -6.29 -5.85 11.90
CA PRO A 32 -6.06 -5.17 13.19
C PRO A 32 -5.29 -6.03 14.18
N SER A 33 -5.65 -7.32 14.34
CA SER A 33 -4.93 -8.23 15.23
C SER A 33 -3.52 -8.52 14.74
N GLN A 34 -3.32 -8.72 13.44
CA GLN A 34 -2.00 -8.94 12.86
C GLN A 34 -1.06 -7.75 13.11
N ILE A 35 -1.57 -6.52 13.00
CA ILE A 35 -0.79 -5.31 13.30
C ILE A 35 -0.42 -5.27 14.78
N ASP A 36 -1.35 -5.56 15.67
CA ASP A 36 -1.09 -5.57 17.12
C ASP A 36 -0.07 -6.65 17.49
N GLU A 37 -0.18 -7.83 16.93
CA GLU A 37 0.76 -8.94 17.11
C GLU A 37 2.16 -8.63 16.55
N SER A 38 2.26 -7.82 15.49
CA SER A 38 3.55 -7.41 14.92
C SER A 38 4.40 -6.60 15.88
N ARG A 39 3.80 -6.03 16.92
CA ARG A 39 4.41 -5.12 17.90
C ARG A 39 5.08 -3.89 17.27
N ARG A 40 4.75 -3.59 16.04
CA ARG A 40 5.20 -2.36 15.39
C ARG A 40 4.29 -1.21 15.80
N ASN A 41 4.87 -0.04 15.99
CA ASN A 41 4.10 1.18 16.23
C ASN A 41 3.57 1.68 14.87
N MET A 42 2.40 1.21 14.48
CA MET A 42 1.79 1.60 13.21
C MET A 42 0.26 1.72 13.31
N VAL A 43 -0.30 2.50 12.41
CA VAL A 43 -1.75 2.67 12.29
C VAL A 43 -2.21 2.16 10.91
N LEU A 44 -3.35 1.48 10.89
CA LEU A 44 -3.99 0.99 9.67
C LEU A 44 -4.94 2.05 9.08
N VAL A 45 -4.76 2.34 7.81
CA VAL A 45 -5.71 3.08 6.97
C VAL A 45 -6.15 2.15 5.85
N ALA A 46 -7.40 1.71 5.87
CA ALA A 46 -7.96 0.82 4.86
C ALA A 46 -9.19 1.50 4.22
N PRO A 47 -9.01 2.18 3.08
CA PRO A 47 -10.14 2.82 2.41
C PRO A 47 -11.03 1.77 1.73
N GLN A 48 -12.36 2.02 1.76
CA GLN A 48 -13.28 1.25 0.93
C GLN A 48 -13.08 1.63 -0.54
N LEU A 49 -12.64 0.69 -1.35
CA LEU A 49 -12.65 0.82 -2.80
C LEU A 49 -14.06 0.57 -3.34
N ALA A 50 -14.28 0.85 -4.64
CA ALA A 50 -15.59 0.71 -5.24
C ALA A 50 -16.13 -0.73 -5.13
N LEU A 51 -17.29 -0.91 -4.48
CA LEU A 51 -17.90 -2.22 -4.21
C LEU A 51 -18.37 -2.92 -5.49
N GLU A 52 -18.98 -2.17 -6.40
CA GLU A 52 -19.63 -2.70 -7.60
C GLU A 52 -18.84 -2.40 -8.88
N ALA A 53 -17.55 -2.08 -8.76
CA ALA A 53 -16.73 -1.87 -9.94
C ALA A 53 -16.58 -3.19 -10.71
N PRO A 54 -16.74 -3.20 -12.04
CA PRO A 54 -16.59 -4.40 -12.85
C PRO A 54 -15.12 -4.84 -12.96
N ASP A 55 -14.21 -4.01 -12.50
CA ASP A 55 -12.78 -4.22 -12.50
C ASP A 55 -12.15 -3.70 -11.20
N SER A 56 -10.83 -3.80 -11.11
CA SER A 56 -10.06 -3.27 -9.98
C SER A 56 -9.74 -1.77 -10.13
N SER A 57 -10.71 -0.97 -10.56
CA SER A 57 -10.52 0.47 -10.73
C SER A 57 -10.16 1.14 -9.39
N PRO A 58 -9.09 1.94 -9.34
CA PRO A 58 -8.69 2.62 -8.12
C PRO A 58 -9.55 3.84 -7.77
N GLY A 59 -10.54 4.18 -8.60
CA GLY A 59 -11.38 5.35 -8.40
C GLY A 59 -10.57 6.65 -8.28
N LYS A 60 -10.85 7.45 -7.27
CA LYS A 60 -10.14 8.71 -7.01
C LYS A 60 -8.65 8.53 -6.71
N LEU A 61 -8.23 7.36 -6.23
CA LEU A 61 -6.80 7.04 -6.03
C LEU A 61 -6.03 6.95 -7.36
N GLY A 62 -6.71 6.79 -8.48
CA GLY A 62 -6.13 6.87 -9.81
C GLY A 62 -5.86 8.28 -10.32
N LEU A 63 -6.29 9.31 -9.62
CA LEU A 63 -6.06 10.72 -9.97
C LEU A 63 -4.73 11.23 -9.40
N ALA A 64 -4.26 12.37 -9.93
CA ALA A 64 -3.14 13.07 -9.33
C ALA A 64 -3.49 13.44 -7.86
N ASP A 65 -2.51 13.29 -6.98
CA ASP A 65 -2.64 13.52 -5.53
C ASP A 65 -3.73 12.68 -4.83
N GLY A 66 -4.22 11.60 -5.46
CA GLY A 66 -5.32 10.82 -4.94
C GLY A 66 -5.05 10.23 -3.54
N LEU A 67 -3.86 9.68 -3.33
CA LEU A 67 -3.46 9.15 -2.02
C LEU A 67 -3.20 10.28 -1.01
N LYS A 68 -2.58 11.38 -1.46
CA LYS A 68 -2.37 12.55 -0.60
C LYS A 68 -3.69 13.08 -0.05
N ASN A 69 -4.68 13.26 -0.91
CA ASN A 69 -5.99 13.76 -0.51
C ASN A 69 -6.69 12.82 0.50
N LEU A 70 -6.63 11.50 0.27
CA LEU A 70 -7.14 10.51 1.23
C LEU A 70 -6.47 10.65 2.61
N LEU A 71 -5.15 10.77 2.64
CA LEU A 71 -4.39 10.87 3.89
C LEU A 71 -4.60 12.22 4.58
N ASP A 72 -4.74 13.30 3.83
CA ASP A 72 -5.07 14.62 4.37
C ASP A 72 -6.46 14.63 5.03
N GLU A 73 -7.45 13.93 4.45
CA GLU A 73 -8.78 13.75 5.06
C GLU A 73 -8.75 12.82 6.29
N ALA A 74 -7.88 11.81 6.28
CA ALA A 74 -7.75 10.87 7.40
C ALA A 74 -6.99 11.46 8.59
N ALA A 75 -6.00 12.32 8.38
CA ALA A 75 -5.10 12.81 9.42
C ALA A 75 -5.81 13.45 10.63
N PRO A 76 -6.79 14.37 10.47
CA PRO A 76 -7.50 14.93 11.62
C PRO A 76 -8.31 13.88 12.40
N LEU A 77 -8.88 12.89 11.71
CA LEU A 77 -9.63 11.81 12.37
C LEU A 77 -8.71 10.88 13.16
N LEU A 78 -7.54 10.56 12.61
CA LEU A 78 -6.52 9.77 13.29
C LEU A 78 -5.97 10.50 14.51
N ALA A 79 -5.67 11.78 14.38
CA ALA A 79 -5.21 12.63 15.48
C ALA A 79 -6.25 12.68 16.62
N GLN A 80 -7.51 12.93 16.29
CA GLN A 80 -8.61 12.97 17.27
C GLN A 80 -8.77 11.65 18.03
N ARG A 81 -8.65 10.51 17.32
CA ARG A 81 -8.86 9.19 17.93
C ARG A 81 -7.68 8.69 18.76
N SER A 82 -6.47 9.07 18.36
CA SER A 82 -5.24 8.58 19.01
C SER A 82 -4.66 9.54 20.05
N GLY A 83 -5.07 10.79 20.04
CA GLY A 83 -4.45 11.86 20.85
C GLY A 83 -3.13 12.38 20.25
N GLY A 84 -2.77 11.95 19.05
CA GLY A 84 -1.60 12.45 18.34
C GLY A 84 -1.83 13.79 17.64
N SER A 85 -0.80 14.31 16.96
CA SER A 85 -0.92 15.52 16.17
C SER A 85 -1.28 15.22 14.71
N GLU A 86 -2.10 16.05 14.11
CA GLU A 86 -2.45 15.95 12.69
C GLU A 86 -1.21 16.01 11.79
N GLU A 87 -0.25 16.88 12.11
CA GLU A 87 1.00 17.01 11.38
C GLU A 87 1.83 15.72 11.41
N ALA A 88 1.86 15.00 12.52
CA ALA A 88 2.55 13.72 12.60
C ALA A 88 1.96 12.69 11.63
N PHE A 89 0.63 12.65 11.47
CA PHE A 89 -0.02 11.78 10.49
C PHE A 89 0.20 12.23 9.05
N LYS A 90 0.31 13.53 8.79
CA LYS A 90 0.61 14.07 7.47
C LYS A 90 2.04 13.82 7.00
N THR A 91 2.96 13.58 7.92
CA THR A 91 4.39 13.41 7.62
C THR A 91 4.92 12.01 7.86
N ALA A 92 4.20 11.15 8.58
CA ALA A 92 4.61 9.79 8.88
C ALA A 92 4.96 8.98 7.63
N PRO A 93 5.96 8.08 7.70
CA PRO A 93 6.27 7.14 6.64
C PRO A 93 5.09 6.23 6.31
N LEU A 94 4.98 5.85 5.04
CA LEU A 94 3.90 5.02 4.51
C LEU A 94 4.41 3.65 4.09
N ILE A 95 3.68 2.61 4.43
CA ILE A 95 3.77 1.30 3.81
C ILE A 95 2.48 1.09 3.01
N LEU A 96 2.60 0.89 1.70
CA LEU A 96 1.45 0.58 0.87
C LEU A 96 1.33 -0.94 0.75
N SER A 97 0.16 -1.46 1.01
CA SER A 97 -0.12 -2.89 0.87
C SER A 97 -1.39 -3.13 0.09
N ALA A 98 -1.43 -4.23 -0.64
CA ALA A 98 -2.63 -4.65 -1.34
C ALA A 98 -2.78 -6.16 -1.35
N PHE A 99 -4.04 -6.58 -1.41
CA PHE A 99 -4.43 -7.94 -1.75
C PHE A 99 -5.13 -7.94 -3.10
N SER A 100 -4.76 -8.89 -3.98
CA SER A 100 -5.45 -9.14 -5.24
C SER A 100 -5.69 -7.84 -6.06
N GLY A 101 -6.93 -7.53 -6.43
CA GLY A 101 -7.32 -6.36 -7.23
C GLY A 101 -6.92 -5.00 -6.66
N GLY A 102 -6.56 -4.90 -5.39
CA GLY A 102 -6.04 -3.66 -4.79
C GLY A 102 -4.72 -3.16 -5.38
N TYR A 103 -4.03 -4.00 -6.18
CA TYR A 103 -2.75 -3.65 -6.81
C TYR A 103 -2.79 -2.35 -7.61
N ARG A 104 -3.92 -2.07 -8.29
CA ARG A 104 -4.04 -0.85 -9.09
C ARG A 104 -4.05 0.41 -8.25
N ALA A 105 -4.67 0.37 -7.07
CA ALA A 105 -4.63 1.49 -6.14
C ALA A 105 -3.19 1.75 -5.68
N VAL A 106 -2.40 0.71 -5.39
CA VAL A 106 -0.97 0.85 -5.09
C VAL A 106 -0.22 1.42 -6.29
N ALA A 107 -0.33 0.81 -7.48
CA ALA A 107 0.42 1.23 -8.67
C ALA A 107 0.20 2.71 -9.00
N PHE A 108 -1.05 3.17 -8.97
CA PHE A 108 -1.37 4.58 -9.24
C PHE A 108 -0.94 5.51 -8.09
N SER A 109 -1.00 5.04 -6.85
CA SER A 109 -0.47 5.80 -5.70
C SER A 109 1.03 6.02 -5.80
N LEU A 110 1.78 5.00 -6.23
CA LEU A 110 3.22 5.12 -6.49
C LEU A 110 3.53 6.11 -7.62
N ALA A 111 2.75 6.07 -8.70
CA ALA A 111 3.00 6.87 -9.89
C ALA A 111 2.61 8.34 -9.75
N ARG A 112 1.52 8.64 -9.03
CA ARG A 112 0.92 9.97 -9.00
C ARG A 112 0.14 10.31 -7.72
N GLY A 113 0.32 9.54 -6.66
CA GLY A 113 -0.43 9.71 -5.40
C GLY A 113 -0.07 10.94 -4.58
N GLY A 114 0.96 11.70 -4.94
CA GLY A 114 1.34 12.96 -4.29
C GLY A 114 2.13 12.81 -2.98
N VAL A 115 2.56 11.60 -2.63
CA VAL A 115 3.25 11.29 -1.35
C VAL A 115 4.51 10.42 -1.54
N GLY A 116 5.12 10.46 -2.73
CA GLY A 116 6.21 9.56 -3.11
C GLY A 116 7.37 9.50 -2.12
N GLU A 117 7.77 10.65 -1.58
CA GLU A 117 8.86 10.75 -0.60
C GLU A 117 8.57 10.04 0.73
N ARG A 118 7.29 9.91 1.08
CA ARG A 118 6.87 9.27 2.32
C ARG A 118 6.78 7.74 2.22
N ILE A 119 6.71 7.18 0.99
CA ILE A 119 6.52 5.74 0.80
C ILE A 119 7.82 5.02 1.10
N ALA A 120 7.88 4.39 2.28
CA ALA A 120 9.01 3.62 2.76
C ALA A 120 9.00 2.17 2.25
N GLY A 121 7.84 1.65 1.86
CA GLY A 121 7.75 0.28 1.39
C GLY A 121 6.44 -0.10 0.72
N VAL A 122 6.48 -1.21 0.00
CA VAL A 122 5.34 -1.83 -0.68
C VAL A 122 5.29 -3.32 -0.34
N LEU A 123 4.10 -3.80 0.02
CA LEU A 123 3.81 -5.21 0.28
C LEU A 123 2.61 -5.67 -0.55
N LEU A 124 2.82 -6.54 -1.52
CA LEU A 124 1.78 -7.07 -2.41
C LEU A 124 1.51 -8.54 -2.09
N LEU A 125 0.26 -8.86 -1.75
CA LEU A 125 -0.20 -10.18 -1.37
C LEU A 125 -1.08 -10.74 -2.49
N ASP A 126 -0.52 -11.59 -3.34
CA ASP A 126 -1.13 -12.08 -4.58
C ASP A 126 -1.76 -10.93 -5.39
N ALA A 127 -0.99 -9.85 -5.56
CA ALA A 127 -1.50 -8.56 -6.01
C ALA A 127 -0.65 -7.93 -7.15
N VAL A 128 -0.02 -8.74 -8.00
CA VAL A 128 0.63 -8.26 -9.22
C VAL A 128 -0.10 -8.84 -10.42
N TYR A 129 -1.15 -8.15 -10.88
CA TYR A 129 -1.96 -8.57 -12.02
C TYR A 129 -1.83 -7.65 -13.24
N GLY A 130 -0.90 -6.70 -13.22
CA GLY A 130 -0.66 -5.73 -14.29
C GLY A 130 0.07 -4.51 -13.76
N ASP A 131 0.09 -3.44 -14.56
CA ASP A 131 0.75 -2.17 -14.23
C ASP A 131 2.22 -2.34 -13.78
N VAL A 132 2.88 -3.45 -14.19
CA VAL A 132 4.22 -3.86 -13.74
C VAL A 132 5.28 -2.80 -13.96
N LYS A 133 5.10 -1.97 -15.02
CA LYS A 133 6.01 -0.87 -15.28
C LYS A 133 6.00 0.18 -14.18
N LEU A 134 4.84 0.48 -13.60
CA LEU A 134 4.73 1.45 -12.49
C LEU A 134 5.44 0.94 -11.25
N PHE A 135 5.32 -0.36 -10.94
CA PHE A 135 6.07 -0.99 -9.86
C PHE A 135 7.59 -0.96 -10.14
N ALA A 136 8.01 -1.33 -11.35
CA ALA A 136 9.41 -1.30 -11.72
C ALA A 136 10.02 0.11 -11.63
N ASP A 137 9.32 1.13 -12.11
CA ASP A 137 9.77 2.52 -12.06
C ASP A 137 9.94 2.97 -10.60
N TRP A 138 9.00 2.64 -9.70
CA TRP A 138 9.11 2.97 -8.28
C TRP A 138 10.28 2.20 -7.62
N ILE A 139 10.38 0.88 -7.81
CA ILE A 139 11.47 0.05 -7.26
C ILE A 139 12.83 0.64 -7.63
N LEU A 140 12.98 1.03 -8.90
CA LEU A 140 14.25 1.57 -9.39
C LEU A 140 14.54 2.97 -8.84
N SER A 141 13.53 3.80 -8.61
CA SER A 141 13.67 5.12 -8.02
C SER A 141 14.00 5.06 -6.51
N ARG A 142 13.52 4.03 -5.81
CA ARG A 142 13.68 3.85 -4.35
C ARG A 142 14.67 2.73 -3.97
N TRP A 143 15.56 2.37 -4.87
CA TRP A 143 16.48 1.23 -4.71
C TRP A 143 17.27 1.22 -3.39
N HIS A 144 17.60 2.37 -2.86
CA HIS A 144 18.42 2.49 -1.65
C HIS A 144 17.61 2.72 -0.37
N ASP A 145 16.39 3.26 -0.48
CA ASP A 145 15.66 3.84 0.66
C ASP A 145 14.34 3.15 0.95
N GLY A 146 13.89 2.23 0.08
CA GLY A 146 12.62 1.54 0.23
C GLY A 146 12.75 0.03 0.19
N PHE A 147 11.67 -0.66 0.53
CA PHE A 147 11.54 -2.10 0.31
C PHE A 147 10.33 -2.40 -0.59
N PHE A 148 10.44 -3.48 -1.35
CA PHE A 148 9.35 -4.03 -2.15
C PHE A 148 9.29 -5.54 -1.92
N VAL A 149 8.15 -6.01 -1.44
CA VAL A 149 7.87 -7.43 -1.24
C VAL A 149 6.62 -7.80 -2.01
N SER A 150 6.72 -8.84 -2.82
CA SER A 150 5.56 -9.40 -3.52
C SER A 150 5.50 -10.89 -3.26
N LEU A 151 4.44 -11.33 -2.61
CA LEU A 151 4.08 -12.72 -2.44
C LEU A 151 3.00 -13.04 -3.46
N GLY A 152 3.21 -14.05 -4.27
CA GLY A 152 2.26 -14.41 -5.31
C GLY A 152 2.11 -15.91 -5.50
N GLY A 153 1.07 -16.29 -6.21
CA GLY A 153 0.73 -17.64 -6.57
C GLY A 153 0.71 -17.83 -8.11
N PRO A 154 0.17 -18.97 -8.56
CA PRO A 154 0.07 -19.26 -10.00
C PRO A 154 -0.70 -18.19 -10.79
N SER A 155 -1.67 -17.51 -10.16
CA SER A 155 -2.49 -16.45 -10.77
C SER A 155 -1.69 -15.20 -11.14
N THR A 156 -0.64 -14.89 -10.37
CA THR A 156 0.20 -13.70 -10.55
C THR A 156 1.56 -14.00 -11.18
N ALA A 157 1.95 -15.27 -11.33
CA ALA A 157 3.28 -15.68 -11.79
C ALA A 157 3.72 -14.97 -13.07
N LYS A 158 2.85 -14.92 -14.08
CA LYS A 158 3.13 -14.24 -15.36
C LYS A 158 3.58 -12.78 -15.17
N TRP A 159 2.89 -12.06 -14.29
CA TRP A 159 3.15 -10.63 -14.09
C TRP A 159 4.38 -10.40 -13.19
N GLN A 160 4.64 -11.32 -12.28
CA GLN A 160 5.86 -11.31 -11.48
C GLN A 160 7.09 -11.58 -12.36
N ASP A 161 7.01 -12.55 -13.28
CA ASP A 161 8.07 -12.81 -14.25
C ASP A 161 8.33 -11.59 -15.14
N GLU A 162 7.29 -10.91 -15.61
CA GLU A 162 7.42 -9.67 -16.40
C GLU A 162 8.13 -8.58 -15.59
N LEU A 163 7.73 -8.37 -14.33
CA LEU A 163 8.38 -7.42 -13.43
C LEU A 163 9.87 -7.76 -13.24
N HIS A 164 10.18 -9.03 -13.00
CA HIS A 164 11.57 -9.51 -12.90
C HIS A 164 12.37 -9.23 -14.16
N GLN A 165 11.80 -9.49 -15.33
CA GLN A 165 12.47 -9.24 -16.62
C GLN A 165 12.78 -7.75 -16.79
N ILE A 166 11.85 -6.86 -16.48
CA ILE A 166 12.07 -5.41 -16.56
C ILE A 166 13.20 -4.98 -15.62
N LEU A 167 13.20 -5.46 -14.37
CA LEU A 167 14.22 -5.13 -13.38
C LEU A 167 15.59 -5.68 -13.75
N ALA A 168 15.65 -6.92 -14.26
CA ALA A 168 16.89 -7.56 -14.72
C ALA A 168 17.49 -6.82 -15.92
N ALA A 169 16.65 -6.42 -16.89
CA ALA A 169 17.10 -5.65 -18.05
C ALA A 169 17.73 -4.31 -17.67
N ARG A 170 17.37 -3.75 -16.53
CA ARG A 170 17.96 -2.52 -15.98
C ARG A 170 19.13 -2.78 -15.03
N GLN A 171 19.64 -4.03 -14.98
CA GLN A 171 20.77 -4.50 -14.14
C GLN A 171 20.59 -4.24 -12.64
N ARG A 172 19.35 -4.28 -12.15
CA ARG A 172 19.03 -4.05 -10.75
C ARG A 172 18.15 -5.18 -10.21
N ARG A 173 18.46 -5.65 -9.00
CA ARG A 173 17.62 -6.61 -8.27
C ARG A 173 16.96 -5.89 -7.09
N PRO A 174 15.64 -6.04 -6.88
CA PRO A 174 14.96 -5.49 -5.72
C PRO A 174 15.52 -6.09 -4.42
N ARG A 175 15.52 -5.30 -3.35
CA ARG A 175 15.76 -5.82 -2.00
C ARG A 175 14.49 -6.49 -1.49
N GLY A 176 14.60 -7.67 -0.87
CA GLY A 176 13.49 -8.33 -0.20
C GLY A 176 12.63 -9.24 -1.10
N TRP A 177 13.17 -9.74 -2.18
CA TRP A 177 12.54 -10.83 -2.92
C TRP A 177 12.70 -12.15 -2.16
N VAL A 178 11.59 -12.72 -1.75
CA VAL A 178 11.47 -14.06 -1.16
C VAL A 178 10.62 -14.91 -2.09
#